data_f5817beed5b18c1461dc0e9e078a1fd0
#
_entry.id   f5817beed5b18c1461dc0e9e078a1fd0
#
_cell.length_a   1.000
_cell.length_b   1.000
_cell.length_c   1.000
_cell.angle_alpha   90.00
_cell.angle_beta   90.00
_cell.angle_gamma   90.00
#
_symmetry.space_group_name_H-M   'P 1'
#
loop_
_entity.id
_entity.type
_entity.pdbx_description
1 polymer ?
#
loop_
_entity_poly.entity_id
_entity_poly.type
_entity_poly.pdbx_seq_one_letter_code
_entity_poly.pdbx_strand_id
1 'polypeptide(L)'
;MSDVHSQPEGEPLVIVEAEGPVLTVTLNRPEKRNATNAEVLCRLFDAWLRLDTDPALRVGILTGRGSTFCAGMDLAEIGRLNSGAADNPWIVRLREDSRVVFGAYLKTFRPSKPIILAAEGYVRAGGAEILQGTDIRVAGASAVFGVTEVQRGLFPMAGSTVRLPRQIGYAVAAEMLLTGEDISAQRAHQLGLINHVVPDGAALNRAREIAERIAANGPLAVAAILQTIRETEAMPETEAFAIDSRLGIQVMRSNDAAEGPRAFLEKRAPQFTGT
;
A
#
# COMPACT_ATOMS: atom_id res chain seq x y z
N MET A 1 -2.57 15.78 26.78
CA MET A 1 -1.34 16.46 26.30
C MET A 1 -0.74 15.54 25.26
N SER A 2 -0.92 15.86 23.99
CA SER A 2 -0.48 15.02 22.87
C SER A 2 1.01 15.23 22.66
N ASP A 3 1.80 14.19 22.84
CA ASP A 3 3.20 14.15 22.42
C ASP A 3 3.25 14.32 20.89
N VAL A 4 3.45 15.55 20.47
CA VAL A 4 3.84 15.85 19.08
C VAL A 4 5.30 15.43 18.98
N HIS A 5 5.54 14.21 18.51
CA HIS A 5 6.89 13.79 18.16
C HIS A 5 7.37 14.66 16.99
N SER A 6 8.11 15.71 17.30
CA SER A 6 8.78 16.53 16.29
C SER A 6 9.83 15.69 15.58
N GLN A 7 9.89 15.82 14.25
CA GLN A 7 10.91 15.17 13.43
C GLN A 7 12.30 15.72 13.81
N PRO A 8 13.32 14.87 14.07
CA PRO A 8 14.70 15.35 14.20
C PRO A 8 15.14 16.08 12.92
N GLU A 9 15.85 17.20 13.04
CA GLU A 9 16.40 17.90 11.88
C GLU A 9 17.29 16.95 11.06
N GLY A 10 16.92 16.74 9.78
CA GLY A 10 17.71 15.94 8.82
C GLY A 10 17.21 14.51 8.55
N GLU A 11 16.17 14.00 9.23
CA GLU A 11 15.58 12.70 8.84
C GLU A 11 14.75 12.82 7.55
N PRO A 12 14.80 11.78 6.64
CA PRO A 12 14.02 11.79 5.41
C PRO A 12 12.51 11.70 5.71
N LEU A 13 11.68 12.36 4.87
CA LEU A 13 10.21 12.34 5.03
C LEU A 13 9.56 10.97 4.78
N VAL A 14 10.30 10.02 4.24
CA VAL A 14 9.96 8.60 4.15
C VAL A 14 11.18 7.80 4.56
N ILE A 15 11.03 6.98 5.60
CA ILE A 15 12.06 6.06 6.06
C ILE A 15 11.82 4.71 5.39
N VAL A 16 12.89 4.13 4.82
CA VAL A 16 12.83 2.85 4.08
C VAL A 16 13.86 1.89 4.65
N GLU A 17 13.38 0.89 5.39
CA GLU A 17 14.19 -0.08 6.10
C GLU A 17 13.92 -1.48 5.59
N ALA A 18 14.97 -2.26 5.36
CA ALA A 18 14.86 -3.67 5.00
C ALA A 18 15.34 -4.53 6.17
N GLU A 19 14.49 -5.43 6.64
CA GLU A 19 14.82 -6.43 7.66
C GLU A 19 14.56 -7.82 7.06
N GLY A 20 15.63 -8.52 6.71
CA GLY A 20 15.52 -9.74 5.93
C GLY A 20 14.74 -9.51 4.63
N PRO A 21 13.71 -10.32 4.34
CA PRO A 21 12.91 -10.20 3.11
C PRO A 21 11.78 -9.15 3.18
N VAL A 22 11.67 -8.39 4.26
CA VAL A 22 10.60 -7.40 4.50
C VAL A 22 11.12 -5.99 4.33
N LEU A 23 10.48 -5.19 3.46
CA LEU A 23 10.72 -3.76 3.30
C LEU A 23 9.67 -2.97 4.07
N THR A 24 10.06 -2.26 5.12
CA THR A 24 9.18 -1.33 5.84
C THR A 24 9.36 0.08 5.31
N VAL A 25 8.27 0.69 4.87
CA VAL A 25 8.19 2.06 4.34
C VAL A 25 7.34 2.88 5.31
N THR A 26 7.97 3.84 5.99
CA THR A 26 7.32 4.65 7.02
C THR A 26 7.20 6.09 6.55
N LEU A 27 5.97 6.61 6.44
CA LEU A 27 5.73 8.03 6.29
C LEU A 27 6.20 8.75 7.54
N ASN A 28 7.15 9.69 7.41
CA ASN A 28 7.85 10.31 8.53
C ASN A 28 7.67 11.83 8.51
N ARG A 29 6.43 12.27 8.60
CA ARG A 29 6.03 13.68 8.66
C ARG A 29 4.87 13.88 9.66
N PRO A 30 5.01 13.38 10.92
CA PRO A 30 3.91 13.32 11.89
C PRO A 30 3.36 14.72 12.25
N GLU A 31 4.18 15.77 12.28
CA GLU A 31 3.78 17.16 12.52
C GLU A 31 2.82 17.72 11.45
N LYS A 32 2.79 17.11 10.28
CA LYS A 32 1.83 17.38 9.18
C LYS A 32 0.85 16.21 8.97
N ARG A 33 0.67 15.36 9.98
CA ARG A 33 -0.19 14.17 9.89
C ARG A 33 0.14 13.29 8.68
N ASN A 34 1.44 13.18 8.38
CA ASN A 34 1.99 12.45 7.25
C ASN A 34 1.38 12.85 5.88
N ALA A 35 0.95 14.11 5.74
CA ALA A 35 0.47 14.62 4.46
C ALA A 35 1.59 14.53 3.41
N THR A 36 1.22 14.08 2.20
CA THR A 36 2.17 13.87 1.11
C THR A 36 2.52 15.18 0.42
N ASN A 37 3.81 15.39 0.18
CA ASN A 37 4.37 16.46 -0.64
C ASN A 37 5.25 15.85 -1.75
N ALA A 38 5.92 16.67 -2.54
CA ALA A 38 6.74 16.21 -3.66
C ALA A 38 7.84 15.23 -3.21
N GLU A 39 8.53 15.50 -2.10
CA GLU A 39 9.55 14.60 -1.56
C GLU A 39 8.97 13.24 -1.15
N VAL A 40 7.86 13.25 -0.39
CA VAL A 40 7.19 12.01 0.03
C VAL A 40 6.79 11.17 -1.17
N LEU A 41 6.21 11.79 -2.22
CA LEU A 41 5.79 11.07 -3.43
C LEU A 41 6.98 10.45 -4.17
N CYS A 42 8.08 11.21 -4.34
CA CYS A 42 9.28 10.68 -4.98
C CYS A 42 9.86 9.50 -4.20
N ARG A 43 9.99 9.63 -2.88
CA ARG A 43 10.55 8.57 -2.02
C ARG A 43 9.66 7.34 -1.94
N LEU A 44 8.34 7.51 -1.93
CA LEU A 44 7.42 6.37 -2.00
C LEU A 44 7.58 5.62 -3.32
N PHE A 45 7.62 6.34 -4.44
CA PHE A 45 7.80 5.69 -5.74
C PHE A 45 9.12 4.93 -5.82
N ASP A 46 10.23 5.51 -5.32
CA ASP A 46 11.52 4.82 -5.24
C ASP A 46 11.48 3.58 -4.34
N ALA A 47 10.75 3.64 -3.22
CA ALA A 47 10.56 2.49 -2.33
C ALA A 47 9.79 1.36 -3.04
N TRP A 48 8.78 1.70 -3.84
CA TRP A 48 8.05 0.70 -4.63
C TRP A 48 8.90 0.09 -5.74
N LEU A 49 9.73 0.87 -6.42
CA LEU A 49 10.68 0.36 -7.40
C LEU A 49 11.72 -0.57 -6.74
N ARG A 50 12.24 -0.18 -5.56
CA ARG A 50 13.15 -1.04 -4.79
C ARG A 50 12.47 -2.35 -4.38
N LEU A 51 11.24 -2.29 -3.84
CA LEU A 51 10.49 -3.49 -3.48
C LEU A 51 10.35 -4.43 -4.68
N ASP A 52 10.02 -3.89 -5.85
CA ASP A 52 9.80 -4.67 -7.06
C ASP A 52 11.07 -5.34 -7.58
N THR A 53 12.18 -4.58 -7.64
CA THR A 53 13.41 -4.98 -8.33
C THR A 53 14.43 -5.72 -7.46
N ASP A 54 14.43 -5.53 -6.14
CA ASP A 54 15.39 -6.16 -5.24
C ASP A 54 15.00 -7.64 -4.98
N PRO A 55 15.77 -8.63 -5.47
CA PRO A 55 15.42 -10.04 -5.33
C PRO A 55 15.47 -10.56 -3.89
N ALA A 56 16.11 -9.84 -2.97
CA ALA A 56 16.16 -10.20 -1.55
C ALA A 56 14.84 -9.88 -0.83
N LEU A 57 14.04 -8.95 -1.38
CA LEU A 57 12.77 -8.56 -0.80
C LEU A 57 11.63 -9.43 -1.29
N ARG A 58 10.67 -9.74 -0.43
CA ARG A 58 9.49 -10.58 -0.72
C ARG A 58 8.17 -9.91 -0.42
N VAL A 59 8.17 -8.89 0.46
CA VAL A 59 6.94 -8.21 0.90
C VAL A 59 7.27 -6.80 1.40
N GLY A 60 6.37 -5.84 1.15
CA GLY A 60 6.42 -4.49 1.68
C GLY A 60 5.42 -4.27 2.81
N ILE A 61 5.78 -3.43 3.78
CA ILE A 61 4.86 -2.87 4.78
C ILE A 61 4.87 -1.36 4.60
N LEU A 62 3.69 -0.75 4.50
CA LEU A 62 3.52 0.70 4.51
C LEU A 62 2.87 1.14 5.81
N THR A 63 3.48 2.09 6.49
CA THR A 63 2.95 2.65 7.74
C THR A 63 3.22 4.14 7.87
N GLY A 64 2.71 4.79 8.92
CA GLY A 64 2.96 6.19 9.25
C GLY A 64 3.50 6.32 10.67
N ARG A 65 4.48 7.20 10.87
CA ARG A 65 4.99 7.56 12.20
C ARG A 65 3.96 8.39 12.96
N GLY A 66 3.82 8.15 14.26
CA GLY A 66 2.89 8.86 15.15
C GLY A 66 1.48 8.26 15.12
N SER A 67 0.50 9.09 15.48
CA SER A 67 -0.91 8.66 15.70
C SER A 67 -1.79 8.73 14.45
N THR A 68 -1.22 9.03 13.28
CA THR A 68 -1.97 9.19 12.02
C THR A 68 -1.20 8.54 10.89
N PHE A 69 -1.89 7.71 10.11
CA PHE A 69 -1.27 7.12 8.92
C PHE A 69 -0.99 8.20 7.87
N CYS A 70 -2.03 8.85 7.33
CA CYS A 70 -1.88 9.89 6.32
C CYS A 70 -3.17 10.71 6.17
N ALA A 71 -3.05 12.04 6.20
CA ALA A 71 -4.16 12.97 6.01
C ALA A 71 -4.42 13.36 4.54
N GLY A 72 -3.67 12.78 3.59
CA GLY A 72 -3.77 13.10 2.16
C GLY A 72 -2.65 14.00 1.66
N MET A 73 -2.88 14.66 0.52
CA MET A 73 -1.89 15.58 -0.07
C MET A 73 -1.86 16.90 0.70
N ASP A 74 -0.66 17.45 0.89
CA ASP A 74 -0.46 18.77 1.47
C ASP A 74 -1.03 19.85 0.53
N LEU A 75 -2.07 20.55 0.98
CA LEU A 75 -2.76 21.54 0.15
C LEU A 75 -1.86 22.71 -0.27
N ALA A 76 -0.86 23.07 0.53
CA ALA A 76 0.14 24.06 0.16
C ALA A 76 1.01 23.60 -1.02
N GLU A 77 1.25 22.27 -1.12
CA GLU A 77 2.02 21.68 -2.21
C GLU A 77 1.25 21.72 -3.53
N ILE A 78 -0.07 21.54 -3.50
CA ILE A 78 -0.92 21.67 -4.70
C ILE A 78 -0.75 23.08 -5.31
N GLY A 79 -0.72 24.12 -4.48
CA GLY A 79 -0.45 25.49 -4.92
C GLY A 79 0.91 25.63 -5.57
N ARG A 80 1.96 25.04 -5.00
CA ARG A 80 3.34 25.08 -5.54
C ARG A 80 3.46 24.32 -6.88
N LEU A 81 2.84 23.16 -6.99
CA LEU A 81 2.81 22.40 -8.24
C LEU A 81 2.18 23.21 -9.39
N ASN A 82 1.13 23.97 -9.09
CA ASN A 82 0.43 24.79 -10.06
C ASN A 82 1.14 26.12 -10.37
N SER A 83 1.95 26.67 -9.46
CA SER A 83 2.61 27.98 -9.63
C SER A 83 3.81 27.99 -10.58
N GLY A 84 4.28 26.85 -11.04
CA GLY A 84 5.47 26.77 -11.91
C GLY A 84 6.81 26.92 -11.18
N ALA A 85 6.85 27.11 -9.86
CA ALA A 85 8.10 27.22 -9.09
C ALA A 85 9.01 25.99 -9.34
N ALA A 86 10.28 26.24 -9.71
CA ALA A 86 11.24 25.21 -10.13
C ALA A 86 12.44 25.08 -9.17
N ASP A 87 12.34 25.66 -8.00
CA ASP A 87 13.41 25.78 -7.00
C ASP A 87 13.57 24.54 -6.09
N ASN A 88 12.64 23.60 -6.18
CA ASN A 88 12.66 22.36 -5.41
C ASN A 88 12.91 21.16 -6.32
N PRO A 89 14.02 20.38 -6.11
CA PRO A 89 14.38 19.24 -6.96
C PRO A 89 13.32 18.14 -7.00
N TRP A 90 12.54 17.97 -5.94
CA TRP A 90 11.46 16.99 -5.91
C TRP A 90 10.28 17.42 -6.80
N ILE A 91 9.96 18.72 -6.84
CA ILE A 91 8.93 19.26 -7.75
C ILE A 91 9.39 19.12 -9.20
N VAL A 92 10.66 19.42 -9.49
CA VAL A 92 11.24 19.20 -10.83
C VAL A 92 11.06 17.76 -11.26
N ARG A 93 11.43 16.80 -10.40
CA ARG A 93 11.28 15.37 -10.68
C ARG A 93 9.83 14.96 -10.97
N LEU A 94 8.85 15.49 -10.20
CA LEU A 94 7.43 15.20 -10.47
C LEU A 94 6.96 15.67 -11.85
N ARG A 95 7.55 16.75 -12.36
CA ARG A 95 7.24 17.29 -13.70
C ARG A 95 7.92 16.51 -14.81
N GLU A 96 9.15 16.10 -14.60
CA GLU A 96 9.95 15.36 -15.57
C GLU A 96 9.52 13.90 -15.70
N ASP A 97 9.08 13.27 -14.60
CA ASP A 97 8.61 11.90 -14.60
C ASP A 97 7.14 11.80 -14.13
N SER A 98 6.23 11.77 -15.10
CA SER A 98 4.79 11.67 -14.86
C SER A 98 4.35 10.38 -14.14
N ARG A 99 5.22 9.36 -14.08
CA ARG A 99 4.92 8.10 -13.38
C ARG A 99 4.95 8.26 -11.87
N VAL A 100 5.74 9.23 -11.34
CA VAL A 100 6.02 9.35 -9.91
C VAL A 100 4.75 9.57 -9.08
N VAL A 101 3.94 10.58 -9.44
CA VAL A 101 2.77 10.95 -8.64
C VAL A 101 1.81 9.77 -8.46
N PHE A 102 1.35 9.21 -9.57
CA PHE A 102 0.36 8.13 -9.53
C PHE A 102 0.96 6.76 -9.21
N GLY A 103 2.24 6.56 -9.49
CA GLY A 103 2.99 5.38 -9.05
C GLY A 103 3.20 5.35 -7.54
N ALA A 104 3.48 6.50 -6.92
CA ALA A 104 3.58 6.63 -5.46
C ALA A 104 2.28 6.20 -4.76
N TYR A 105 1.13 6.56 -5.34
CA TYR A 105 -0.20 6.14 -4.86
C TYR A 105 -0.63 4.75 -5.34
N LEU A 106 0.26 3.95 -5.92
CA LEU A 106 -0.03 2.60 -6.43
C LEU A 106 -1.15 2.58 -7.48
N LYS A 107 -1.38 3.68 -8.22
CA LYS A 107 -2.41 3.75 -9.27
C LYS A 107 -1.90 3.21 -10.60
N THR A 108 -0.76 3.72 -11.07
CA THR A 108 -0.18 3.38 -12.38
C THR A 108 0.97 2.39 -12.29
N PHE A 109 1.48 2.17 -11.09
CA PHE A 109 2.51 1.18 -10.78
C PHE A 109 2.18 0.46 -9.48
N ARG A 110 2.22 -0.85 -9.50
CA ARG A 110 2.10 -1.72 -8.31
C ARG A 110 3.22 -2.76 -8.38
N PRO A 111 4.06 -2.89 -7.33
CA PRO A 111 5.08 -3.93 -7.30
C PRO A 111 4.50 -5.32 -7.52
N SER A 112 5.27 -6.23 -8.11
CA SER A 112 4.92 -7.65 -8.24
C SER A 112 4.85 -8.38 -6.90
N LYS A 113 5.36 -7.75 -5.85
CA LYS A 113 5.36 -8.26 -4.47
C LYS A 113 4.24 -7.61 -3.65
N PRO A 114 3.65 -8.34 -2.68
CA PRO A 114 2.54 -7.82 -1.90
C PRO A 114 2.96 -6.66 -0.98
N ILE A 115 2.01 -5.76 -0.75
CA ILE A 115 2.15 -4.64 0.20
C ILE A 115 1.08 -4.77 1.27
N ILE A 116 1.51 -4.73 2.53
CA ILE A 116 0.64 -4.70 3.71
C ILE A 116 0.58 -3.26 4.23
N LEU A 117 -0.62 -2.72 4.39
CA LEU A 117 -0.81 -1.45 5.08
C LEU A 117 -0.98 -1.68 6.57
N ALA A 118 -0.26 -0.90 7.39
CA ALA A 118 -0.45 -0.80 8.84
C ALA A 118 -0.80 0.64 9.21
N ALA A 119 -2.06 0.91 9.55
CA ALA A 119 -2.57 2.25 9.73
C ALA A 119 -3.05 2.52 11.16
N GLU A 120 -2.69 3.68 11.69
CA GLU A 120 -3.24 4.23 12.91
C GLU A 120 -3.96 5.55 12.59
N GLY A 121 -5.04 5.85 13.32
CA GLY A 121 -5.74 7.13 13.26
C GLY A 121 -6.29 7.47 11.86
N TYR A 122 -5.96 8.64 11.32
CA TYR A 122 -6.54 9.11 10.06
C TYR A 122 -5.92 8.45 8.83
N VAL A 123 -6.80 7.91 7.98
CA VAL A 123 -6.51 7.39 6.63
C VAL A 123 -7.43 8.13 5.67
N ARG A 124 -7.03 9.34 5.26
CA ARG A 124 -7.91 10.25 4.52
C ARG A 124 -7.33 10.67 3.17
N ALA A 125 -8.22 11.01 2.25
CA ALA A 125 -7.89 11.55 0.93
C ALA A 125 -6.83 10.67 0.23
N GLY A 126 -5.69 11.22 -0.20
CA GLY A 126 -4.59 10.45 -0.78
C GLY A 126 -4.11 9.28 0.09
N GLY A 127 -4.24 9.35 1.43
CA GLY A 127 -3.97 8.22 2.33
C GLY A 127 -4.98 7.08 2.15
N ALA A 128 -6.25 7.39 1.93
CA ALA A 128 -7.28 6.40 1.59
C ALA A 128 -7.08 5.85 0.17
N GLU A 129 -6.58 6.67 -0.76
CA GLU A 129 -6.31 6.24 -2.13
C GLU A 129 -5.14 5.26 -2.20
N ILE A 130 -4.03 5.51 -1.46
CA ILE A 130 -2.89 4.57 -1.43
C ILE A 130 -3.27 3.26 -0.73
N LEU A 131 -4.09 3.31 0.34
CA LEU A 131 -4.64 2.12 1.00
C LEU A 131 -5.30 1.18 -0.02
N GLN A 132 -6.14 1.71 -0.90
CA GLN A 132 -6.86 0.92 -1.91
C GLN A 132 -5.94 0.24 -2.93
N GLY A 133 -4.70 0.69 -3.03
CA GLY A 133 -3.64 0.08 -3.85
C GLY A 133 -2.89 -1.05 -3.16
N THR A 134 -2.98 -1.18 -1.84
CA THR A 134 -2.32 -2.25 -1.06
C THR A 134 -3.15 -3.53 -1.02
N ASP A 135 -2.52 -4.65 -0.66
CA ASP A 135 -3.12 -5.99 -0.80
C ASP A 135 -3.72 -6.50 0.50
N ILE A 136 -3.08 -6.21 1.65
CA ILE A 136 -3.57 -6.57 2.98
C ILE A 136 -3.54 -5.33 3.86
N ARG A 137 -4.54 -5.18 4.73
CA ARG A 137 -4.74 -3.93 5.48
C ARG A 137 -5.04 -4.22 6.94
N VAL A 138 -4.23 -3.66 7.82
CA VAL A 138 -4.36 -3.74 9.28
C VAL A 138 -4.55 -2.33 9.82
N ALA A 139 -5.49 -2.15 10.72
CA ALA A 139 -5.73 -0.84 11.31
C ALA A 139 -5.94 -0.90 12.83
N GLY A 140 -5.51 0.13 13.53
CA GLY A 140 -5.88 0.37 14.92
C GLY A 140 -7.38 0.60 15.08
N ALA A 141 -7.92 0.27 16.23
CA ALA A 141 -9.36 0.32 16.53
C ALA A 141 -9.96 1.73 16.40
N SER A 142 -9.18 2.77 16.66
CA SER A 142 -9.60 4.18 16.53
C SER A 142 -9.40 4.74 15.12
N ALA A 143 -8.89 3.95 14.16
CA ALA A 143 -8.65 4.43 12.81
C ALA A 143 -9.95 4.79 12.09
N VAL A 144 -9.88 5.84 11.26
CA VAL A 144 -10.99 6.30 10.42
C VAL A 144 -10.55 6.49 8.97
N PHE A 145 -11.44 6.16 8.05
CA PHE A 145 -11.18 6.10 6.61
C PHE A 145 -12.13 7.01 5.86
N GLY A 146 -11.60 7.90 5.02
CA GLY A 146 -12.44 8.82 4.25
C GLY A 146 -11.78 9.29 2.96
N VAL A 147 -12.59 9.47 1.93
CA VAL A 147 -12.21 10.09 0.65
C VAL A 147 -12.79 11.50 0.67
N THR A 148 -12.05 12.44 1.27
CA THR A 148 -12.58 13.75 1.72
C THR A 148 -12.40 14.87 0.69
N GLU A 149 -11.90 14.60 -0.50
CA GLU A 149 -11.60 15.58 -1.55
C GLU A 149 -12.80 16.40 -1.94
N VAL A 150 -13.98 15.77 -2.07
CA VAL A 150 -15.24 16.43 -2.47
C VAL A 150 -15.63 17.57 -1.56
N GLN A 151 -15.34 17.49 -0.25
CA GLN A 151 -15.61 18.56 0.72
C GLN A 151 -14.79 19.84 0.46
N ARG A 152 -13.81 19.78 -0.45
CA ARG A 152 -12.95 20.90 -0.86
C ARG A 152 -13.05 21.21 -2.35
N GLY A 153 -14.10 20.66 -3.01
CA GLY A 153 -14.27 20.82 -4.45
C GLY A 153 -13.19 20.13 -5.29
N LEU A 154 -12.48 19.15 -4.71
CA LEU A 154 -11.44 18.39 -5.39
C LEU A 154 -11.94 17.01 -5.80
N PHE A 155 -11.26 16.41 -6.77
CA PHE A 155 -11.52 15.06 -7.24
C PHE A 155 -10.41 14.09 -6.75
N PRO A 156 -10.75 12.89 -6.25
CA PRO A 156 -9.75 11.89 -5.83
C PRO A 156 -9.06 11.28 -7.07
N MET A 157 -7.90 11.83 -7.41
CA MET A 157 -7.19 11.51 -8.66
C MET A 157 -6.44 10.18 -8.63
N ALA A 158 -6.16 9.62 -7.44
CA ALA A 158 -5.30 8.45 -7.31
C ALA A 158 -6.04 7.10 -7.33
N GLY A 159 -7.33 7.10 -7.67
CA GLY A 159 -8.06 5.90 -8.08
C GLY A 159 -9.26 5.49 -7.26
N SER A 160 -9.65 6.25 -6.22
CA SER A 160 -10.77 5.89 -5.33
C SER A 160 -12.09 5.72 -6.07
N THR A 161 -12.38 6.56 -7.07
CA THR A 161 -13.64 6.47 -7.83
C THR A 161 -13.80 5.18 -8.63
N VAL A 162 -12.69 4.48 -8.89
CA VAL A 162 -12.68 3.19 -9.60
C VAL A 162 -12.56 2.02 -8.64
N ARG A 163 -11.62 2.11 -7.68
CA ARG A 163 -11.29 1.00 -6.78
C ARG A 163 -12.32 0.80 -5.67
N LEU A 164 -12.75 1.90 -5.05
CA LEU A 164 -13.62 1.80 -3.88
C LEU A 164 -14.94 1.07 -4.17
N PRO A 165 -15.69 1.38 -5.27
CA PRO A 165 -16.92 0.65 -5.60
C PRO A 165 -16.71 -0.86 -5.87
N ARG A 166 -15.51 -1.24 -6.28
CA ARG A 166 -15.15 -2.65 -6.51
C ARG A 166 -14.82 -3.38 -5.21
N GLN A 167 -14.26 -2.66 -4.23
CA GLN A 167 -13.79 -3.25 -2.97
C GLN A 167 -14.88 -3.34 -1.89
N ILE A 168 -15.81 -2.36 -1.82
CA ILE A 168 -16.84 -2.31 -0.76
C ILE A 168 -18.29 -2.22 -1.27
N GLY A 169 -18.48 -2.32 -2.56
CA GLY A 169 -19.80 -2.20 -3.19
C GLY A 169 -20.22 -0.77 -3.47
N TYR A 170 -21.07 -0.61 -4.49
CA TYR A 170 -21.41 0.69 -5.09
C TYR A 170 -22.06 1.68 -4.12
N ALA A 171 -23.10 1.26 -3.38
CA ALA A 171 -23.88 2.19 -2.55
C ALA A 171 -23.03 2.83 -1.45
N VAL A 172 -22.24 2.04 -0.73
CA VAL A 172 -21.36 2.54 0.34
C VAL A 172 -20.23 3.39 -0.24
N ALA A 173 -19.63 2.96 -1.35
CA ALA A 173 -18.59 3.73 -2.02
C ALA A 173 -19.12 5.08 -2.52
N ALA A 174 -20.32 5.12 -3.10
CA ALA A 174 -20.98 6.35 -3.55
C ALA A 174 -21.23 7.31 -2.37
N GLU A 175 -21.76 6.81 -1.24
CA GLU A 175 -21.96 7.60 -0.04
C GLU A 175 -20.63 8.23 0.43
N MET A 176 -19.59 7.45 0.64
CA MET A 176 -18.26 7.94 1.05
C MET A 176 -17.67 8.96 0.07
N LEU A 177 -17.78 8.70 -1.24
CA LEU A 177 -17.18 9.56 -2.28
C LEU A 177 -17.97 10.88 -2.46
N LEU A 178 -19.29 10.86 -2.31
CA LEU A 178 -20.13 12.03 -2.57
C LEU A 178 -20.29 12.91 -1.33
N THR A 179 -20.24 12.35 -0.12
CA THR A 179 -20.32 13.11 1.12
C THR A 179 -18.95 13.50 1.68
N GLY A 180 -17.92 12.68 1.39
CA GLY A 180 -16.61 12.79 2.00
C GLY A 180 -16.61 12.42 3.48
N GLU A 181 -17.63 11.72 3.98
CA GLU A 181 -17.69 11.29 5.37
C GLU A 181 -16.75 10.11 5.66
N ASP A 182 -16.28 10.09 6.89
CA ASP A 182 -15.41 9.00 7.37
C ASP A 182 -16.21 7.79 7.81
N ILE A 183 -15.64 6.61 7.66
CA ILE A 183 -16.11 5.39 8.31
C ILE A 183 -15.10 4.92 9.37
N SER A 184 -15.59 4.27 10.43
CA SER A 184 -14.76 3.70 11.49
C SER A 184 -14.01 2.44 11.02
N ALA A 185 -12.97 2.04 11.77
CA ALA A 185 -12.22 0.78 11.54
C ALA A 185 -13.14 -0.44 11.55
N GLN A 186 -14.09 -0.52 12.49
CA GLN A 186 -15.07 -1.60 12.55
C GLN A 186 -15.94 -1.65 11.30
N ARG A 187 -16.42 -0.47 10.85
CA ARG A 187 -17.23 -0.40 9.64
C ARG A 187 -16.43 -0.78 8.40
N ALA A 188 -15.20 -0.30 8.28
CA ALA A 188 -14.28 -0.65 7.20
C ALA A 188 -13.99 -2.16 7.15
N HIS A 189 -13.85 -2.80 8.31
CA HIS A 189 -13.66 -4.25 8.42
C HIS A 189 -14.93 -5.02 7.99
N GLN A 190 -16.11 -4.62 8.47
CA GLN A 190 -17.39 -5.23 8.07
C GLN A 190 -17.65 -5.16 6.56
N LEU A 191 -17.18 -4.11 5.91
CA LEU A 191 -17.29 -3.90 4.46
C LEU A 191 -16.22 -4.64 3.65
N GLY A 192 -15.21 -5.21 4.30
CA GLY A 192 -14.06 -5.84 3.63
C GLY A 192 -13.02 -4.85 3.10
N LEU A 193 -13.10 -3.55 3.46
CA LEU A 193 -12.10 -2.57 3.09
C LEU A 193 -10.76 -2.82 3.79
N ILE A 194 -10.79 -3.34 5.03
CA ILE A 194 -9.60 -3.76 5.79
C ILE A 194 -9.77 -5.19 6.30
N ASN A 195 -8.63 -5.89 6.48
CA ASN A 195 -8.60 -7.30 6.89
C ASN A 195 -8.64 -7.47 8.42
N HIS A 196 -7.96 -6.60 9.15
CA HIS A 196 -7.81 -6.73 10.60
C HIS A 196 -8.00 -5.41 11.31
N VAL A 197 -8.73 -5.44 12.43
CA VAL A 197 -8.78 -4.38 13.45
C VAL A 197 -8.04 -4.89 14.67
N VAL A 198 -7.09 -4.11 15.15
CA VAL A 198 -6.25 -4.44 16.33
C VAL A 198 -6.30 -3.28 17.34
N PRO A 199 -5.88 -3.48 18.60
CA PRO A 199 -5.71 -2.35 19.52
C PRO A 199 -4.81 -1.27 18.94
N ASP A 200 -5.08 -0.01 19.29
CA ASP A 200 -4.28 1.11 18.84
C ASP A 200 -2.79 0.94 19.19
N GLY A 201 -1.93 1.27 18.25
CA GLY A 201 -0.49 1.05 18.32
C GLY A 201 -0.01 -0.36 17.95
N ALA A 202 -0.92 -1.31 17.69
CA ALA A 202 -0.56 -2.69 17.35
C ALA A 202 -0.55 -3.00 15.84
N ALA A 203 -0.96 -2.04 14.98
CA ALA A 203 -1.14 -2.31 13.55
C ALA A 203 0.17 -2.74 12.87
N LEU A 204 1.30 -2.09 13.16
CA LEU A 204 2.59 -2.44 12.58
C LEU A 204 3.07 -3.83 13.01
N ASN A 205 2.92 -4.19 14.28
CA ASN A 205 3.32 -5.51 14.77
C ASN A 205 2.50 -6.61 14.09
N ARG A 206 1.18 -6.41 13.96
CA ARG A 206 0.33 -7.36 13.25
C ARG A 206 0.69 -7.46 11.75
N ALA A 207 1.05 -6.37 11.10
CA ALA A 207 1.51 -6.37 9.73
C ALA A 207 2.83 -7.15 9.57
N ARG A 208 3.77 -7.02 10.52
CA ARG A 208 5.02 -7.80 10.54
C ARG A 208 4.77 -9.30 10.64
N GLU A 209 3.89 -9.75 11.54
CA GLU A 209 3.50 -11.16 11.63
C GLU A 209 2.95 -11.71 10.31
N ILE A 210 2.16 -10.92 9.58
CA ILE A 210 1.61 -11.30 8.28
C ILE A 210 2.73 -11.32 7.23
N ALA A 211 3.61 -10.32 7.24
CA ALA A 211 4.74 -10.23 6.32
C ALA A 211 5.69 -11.42 6.46
N GLU A 212 6.01 -11.84 7.68
CA GLU A 212 6.84 -13.01 7.96
C GLU A 212 6.22 -14.28 7.37
N ARG A 213 4.90 -14.47 7.53
CA ARG A 213 4.20 -15.62 6.95
C ARG A 213 4.25 -15.61 5.42
N ILE A 214 4.06 -14.44 4.79
CA ILE A 214 4.15 -14.30 3.32
C ILE A 214 5.58 -14.57 2.87
N ALA A 215 6.57 -14.01 3.56
CA ALA A 215 7.99 -14.16 3.22
C ALA A 215 8.49 -15.61 3.36
N ALA A 216 7.86 -16.42 4.21
CA ALA A 216 8.15 -17.84 4.35
C ALA A 216 7.57 -18.72 3.23
N ASN A 217 6.66 -18.20 2.41
CA ASN A 217 6.06 -18.93 1.28
C ASN A 217 6.93 -18.85 0.02
N GLY A 218 6.68 -19.75 -0.94
CA GLY A 218 7.37 -19.75 -2.24
C GLY A 218 7.12 -18.44 -3.01
N PRO A 219 8.15 -17.64 -3.29
CA PRO A 219 8.00 -16.29 -3.83
C PRO A 219 7.37 -16.27 -5.22
N LEU A 220 7.65 -17.27 -6.06
CA LEU A 220 7.02 -17.39 -7.38
C LEU A 220 5.51 -17.63 -7.26
N ALA A 221 5.09 -18.48 -6.31
CA ALA A 221 3.68 -18.74 -6.08
C ALA A 221 2.96 -17.49 -5.55
N VAL A 222 3.55 -16.78 -4.59
CA VAL A 222 3.00 -15.51 -4.07
C VAL A 222 2.85 -14.48 -5.19
N ALA A 223 3.87 -14.28 -6.02
CA ALA A 223 3.84 -13.32 -7.13
C ALA A 223 2.79 -13.71 -8.19
N ALA A 224 2.71 -15.00 -8.57
CA ALA A 224 1.74 -15.48 -9.56
C ALA A 224 0.29 -15.34 -9.06
N ILE A 225 0.03 -15.68 -7.78
CA ILE A 225 -1.30 -15.49 -7.16
C ILE A 225 -1.68 -14.01 -7.17
N LEU A 226 -0.78 -13.15 -6.75
CA LEU A 226 -1.03 -11.71 -6.70
C LEU A 226 -1.28 -11.12 -8.09
N GLN A 227 -0.49 -11.54 -9.09
CA GLN A 227 -0.68 -11.16 -10.48
C GLN A 227 -2.03 -11.64 -11.01
N THR A 228 -2.39 -12.90 -10.77
CA THR A 228 -3.69 -13.46 -11.19
C THR A 228 -4.85 -12.63 -10.61
N ILE A 229 -4.87 -12.40 -9.29
CA ILE A 229 -5.92 -11.61 -8.63
C ILE A 229 -6.04 -10.22 -9.27
N ARG A 230 -4.92 -9.54 -9.52
CA ARG A 230 -4.91 -8.17 -10.04
C ARG A 230 -5.30 -8.07 -11.51
N GLU A 231 -4.85 -9.01 -12.35
CA GLU A 231 -5.13 -9.00 -13.79
C GLU A 231 -6.57 -9.44 -14.08
N THR A 232 -7.15 -10.31 -13.25
CA THR A 232 -8.46 -10.90 -13.51
C THR A 232 -9.62 -10.19 -12.82
N GLU A 233 -9.37 -9.16 -12.00
CA GLU A 233 -10.38 -8.48 -11.15
C GLU A 233 -11.66 -8.03 -11.89
N ALA A 234 -11.56 -7.72 -13.20
CA ALA A 234 -12.69 -7.24 -13.99
C ALA A 234 -12.99 -8.13 -15.21
N MET A 235 -12.44 -9.37 -15.23
CA MET A 235 -12.59 -10.27 -16.37
C MET A 235 -13.73 -11.27 -16.14
N PRO A 236 -14.40 -11.74 -17.21
CA PRO A 236 -15.24 -12.93 -17.14
C PRO A 236 -14.40 -14.14 -16.67
N GLU A 237 -15.00 -15.00 -15.83
CA GLU A 237 -14.29 -16.12 -15.19
C GLU A 237 -13.61 -17.05 -16.22
N THR A 238 -14.28 -17.32 -17.35
CA THR A 238 -13.74 -18.16 -18.42
C THR A 238 -12.46 -17.59 -19.07
N GLU A 239 -12.35 -16.26 -19.17
CA GLU A 239 -11.16 -15.60 -19.69
C GLU A 239 -10.06 -15.54 -18.60
N ALA A 240 -10.47 -15.30 -17.34
CA ALA A 240 -9.59 -15.27 -16.19
C ALA A 240 -8.82 -16.58 -15.99
N PHE A 241 -9.46 -17.74 -16.19
CA PHE A 241 -8.83 -19.07 -16.09
C PHE A 241 -7.69 -19.29 -17.09
N ALA A 242 -7.65 -18.59 -18.21
CA ALA A 242 -6.53 -18.69 -19.13
C ALA A 242 -5.24 -18.04 -18.53
N ILE A 243 -5.39 -16.94 -17.82
CA ILE A 243 -4.29 -16.26 -17.10
C ILE A 243 -3.86 -17.12 -15.91
N ASP A 244 -4.81 -17.57 -15.10
CA ASP A 244 -4.58 -18.43 -13.93
C ASP A 244 -3.80 -19.68 -14.32
N SER A 245 -4.26 -20.43 -15.33
CA SER A 245 -3.60 -21.65 -15.80
C SER A 245 -2.18 -21.37 -16.32
N ARG A 246 -1.98 -20.30 -17.07
CA ARG A 246 -0.66 -19.94 -17.60
C ARG A 246 0.34 -19.67 -16.46
N LEU A 247 -0.06 -18.86 -15.47
CA LEU A 247 0.79 -18.51 -14.33
C LEU A 247 0.98 -19.73 -13.40
N GLY A 248 -0.06 -20.48 -13.13
CA GLY A 248 0.00 -21.69 -12.31
C GLY A 248 0.95 -22.75 -12.88
N ILE A 249 0.90 -23.00 -14.20
CA ILE A 249 1.82 -23.93 -14.88
C ILE A 249 3.28 -23.48 -14.73
N GLN A 250 3.56 -22.18 -14.81
CA GLN A 250 4.92 -21.66 -14.59
C GLN A 250 5.42 -21.97 -13.18
N VAL A 251 4.58 -21.70 -12.16
CA VAL A 251 4.91 -22.03 -10.77
C VAL A 251 5.15 -23.52 -10.57
N MET A 252 4.27 -24.39 -11.11
CA MET A 252 4.38 -25.84 -10.96
C MET A 252 5.64 -26.45 -11.60
N ARG A 253 6.31 -25.71 -12.49
CA ARG A 253 7.57 -26.13 -13.11
C ARG A 253 8.82 -25.62 -12.38
N SER A 254 8.65 -24.84 -11.30
CA SER A 254 9.75 -24.24 -10.52
C SER A 254 10.43 -25.26 -9.58
N ASN A 255 11.63 -24.96 -9.16
CA ASN A 255 12.33 -25.71 -8.12
C ASN A 255 11.60 -25.60 -6.77
N ASP A 256 10.97 -24.46 -6.49
CA ASP A 256 10.19 -24.23 -5.28
C ASP A 256 8.96 -25.17 -5.22
N ALA A 257 8.33 -25.48 -6.35
CA ALA A 257 7.20 -26.41 -6.42
C ALA A 257 7.63 -27.86 -6.11
N ALA A 258 8.87 -28.23 -6.35
CA ALA A 258 9.43 -29.52 -5.95
C ALA A 258 9.88 -29.52 -4.49
N GLU A 259 10.43 -28.42 -4.00
CA GLU A 259 10.94 -28.26 -2.64
C GLU A 259 9.82 -28.33 -1.59
N GLY A 260 8.71 -27.65 -1.83
CA GLY A 260 7.59 -27.58 -0.86
C GLY A 260 7.10 -28.96 -0.41
N PRO A 261 6.64 -29.85 -1.31
CA PRO A 261 6.22 -31.20 -0.97
C PRO A 261 7.34 -32.04 -0.33
N ARG A 262 8.58 -31.91 -0.82
CA ARG A 262 9.74 -32.63 -0.26
C ARG A 262 10.00 -32.24 1.19
N ALA A 263 10.06 -30.94 1.49
CA ALA A 263 10.28 -30.44 2.84
C ALA A 263 9.15 -30.88 3.80
N PHE A 264 7.90 -30.89 3.31
CA PHE A 264 6.74 -31.36 4.07
C PHE A 264 6.88 -32.84 4.44
N LEU A 265 7.25 -33.72 3.52
CA LEU A 265 7.47 -35.16 3.77
C LEU A 265 8.65 -35.40 4.73
N GLU A 266 9.69 -34.58 4.61
CA GLU A 266 10.90 -34.63 5.48
C GLU A 266 10.68 -33.94 6.84
N LYS A 267 9.51 -33.31 7.08
CA LYS A 267 9.15 -32.59 8.32
C LYS A 267 10.16 -31.48 8.67
N ARG A 268 10.65 -30.76 7.69
CA ARG A 268 11.53 -29.59 7.82
C ARG A 268 10.92 -28.34 7.20
N ALA A 269 11.47 -27.19 7.55
CA ALA A 269 11.12 -25.93 6.86
C ALA A 269 11.59 -25.99 5.39
N PRO A 270 10.78 -25.50 4.41
CA PRO A 270 11.17 -25.41 3.03
C PRO A 270 12.23 -24.30 2.82
N GLN A 271 13.06 -24.46 1.79
CA GLN A 271 14.06 -23.48 1.38
C GLN A 271 13.72 -23.00 -0.03
N PHE A 272 12.82 -22.02 -0.12
CA PHE A 272 12.39 -21.45 -1.39
C PHE A 272 13.41 -20.44 -1.93
N THR A 273 13.80 -20.63 -3.18
CA THR A 273 14.81 -19.82 -3.89
C THR A 273 14.22 -18.85 -4.90
N GLY A 274 12.96 -19.04 -5.30
CA GLY A 274 12.33 -18.25 -6.35
C GLY A 274 12.73 -18.66 -7.76
N THR A 275 13.12 -19.90 -7.96
CA THR A 275 13.61 -20.42 -9.25
C THR A 275 12.87 -21.69 -9.66
#